data_4d4555de7b9bec4f59dda22803e2f362
#
_entry.id   4d4555de7b9bec4f59dda22803e2f362
#
_cell.length_a   1.000
_cell.length_b   1.000
_cell.length_c   1.000
_cell.angle_alpha   90.00
_cell.angle_beta   90.00
_cell.angle_gamma   90.00
#
_symmetry.space_group_name_H-M   'P 1'
#
loop_
_entity.id
_entity.type
_entity.pdbx_description
1 polymer ?
#
loop_
_entity_poly.entity_id
_entity_poly.type
_entity_poly.pdbx_seq_one_letter_code
_entity_poly.pdbx_strand_id
1 'polypeptide(L)'
;MAILAALWDGKLYGLEILQRLESDSDLVISEGTVYPLLGRLKALELVRSEWVESDAGHPRKYYALTPAGRQRGREMAAMWTRFSSSMDRLLAPLAKGNR
;
A
#
# COMPACT_ATOMS: atom_id res chain seq x y z
N MET A 1 1.64 1.54 4.72
CA MET A 1 0.90 2.66 4.08
C MET A 1 0.57 2.39 2.61
N ALA A 2 1.56 2.16 1.79
CA ALA A 2 1.34 1.93 0.35
C ALA A 2 0.44 0.74 0.06
N ILE A 3 0.58 -0.36 0.80
CA ILE A 3 -0.26 -1.55 0.62
C ILE A 3 -1.71 -1.24 0.98
N LEU A 4 -1.94 -0.48 2.05
CA LEU A 4 -3.30 -0.09 2.43
C LEU A 4 -3.94 0.75 1.32
N ALA A 5 -3.17 1.64 0.70
CA ALA A 5 -3.64 2.46 -0.41
C ALA A 5 -3.97 1.58 -1.63
N ALA A 6 -3.14 0.60 -1.93
CA ALA A 6 -3.37 -0.30 -3.06
C ALA A 6 -4.67 -1.10 -2.91
N LEU A 7 -5.05 -1.44 -1.68
CA LEU A 7 -6.25 -2.23 -1.39
C LEU A 7 -7.50 -1.39 -1.19
N TRP A 8 -7.40 -0.07 -1.35
CA TRP A 8 -8.51 0.85 -1.02
C TRP A 8 -9.78 0.57 -1.80
N ASP A 9 -9.64 0.28 -3.09
CA ASP A 9 -10.78 0.10 -3.99
C ASP A 9 -11.33 -1.33 -4.03
N GLY A 10 -10.69 -2.27 -3.35
CA GLY A 10 -11.18 -3.64 -3.32
C GLY A 10 -10.06 -4.65 -3.10
N LYS A 11 -10.44 -5.91 -3.03
CA LYS A 11 -9.46 -6.98 -2.79
C LYS A 11 -8.57 -7.21 -3.99
N LEU A 12 -7.31 -7.51 -3.72
CA LEU A 12 -6.30 -7.84 -4.74
C LEU A 12 -5.49 -9.04 -4.25
N TYR A 13 -5.01 -9.87 -5.18
CA TYR A 13 -4.03 -10.89 -4.81
C TYR A 13 -2.61 -10.29 -4.93
N GLY A 14 -1.62 -11.03 -4.39
CA GLY A 14 -0.27 -10.50 -4.21
C GLY A 14 0.35 -9.86 -5.44
N LEU A 15 0.26 -10.52 -6.59
CA LEU A 15 0.83 -9.98 -7.83
C LEU A 15 0.12 -8.70 -8.27
N GLU A 16 -1.19 -8.64 -8.10
CA GLU A 16 -1.95 -7.42 -8.41
C GLU A 16 -1.55 -6.25 -7.53
N ILE A 17 -1.26 -6.52 -6.26
CA ILE A 17 -0.76 -5.48 -5.35
C ILE A 17 0.56 -4.93 -5.87
N LEU A 18 1.48 -5.80 -6.27
CA LEU A 18 2.77 -5.38 -6.83
C LEU A 18 2.58 -4.53 -8.10
N GLN A 19 1.72 -4.98 -8.98
CA GLN A 19 1.43 -4.27 -10.23
C GLN A 19 0.81 -2.90 -9.96
N ARG A 20 -0.09 -2.82 -8.98
CA ARG A 20 -0.73 -1.56 -8.62
C ARG A 20 0.28 -0.56 -8.07
N LEU A 21 1.20 -1.02 -7.21
CA LEU A 21 2.25 -0.17 -6.66
C LEU A 21 3.17 0.36 -7.76
N GLU A 22 3.51 -0.47 -8.74
CA GLU A 22 4.35 -0.04 -9.85
C GLU A 22 3.62 0.94 -10.77
N SER A 23 2.36 0.69 -11.09
CA SER A 23 1.62 1.51 -12.05
C SER A 23 1.22 2.86 -11.48
N ASP A 24 0.93 2.93 -10.17
CA ASP A 24 0.44 4.15 -9.54
C ASP A 24 1.52 4.97 -8.86
N SER A 25 2.77 4.51 -8.90
CA SER A 25 3.89 5.22 -8.29
C SER A 25 5.19 4.81 -8.99
N ASP A 26 6.28 5.49 -8.64
CA ASP A 26 7.61 5.14 -9.14
C ASP A 26 8.28 4.09 -8.26
N LEU A 27 7.53 3.52 -7.30
CA LEU A 27 8.09 2.54 -6.39
C LEU A 27 8.19 1.16 -7.05
N VAL A 28 9.39 0.61 -7.03
CA VAL A 28 9.62 -0.77 -7.46
C VAL A 28 9.84 -1.59 -6.20
N ILE A 29 8.86 -2.40 -5.84
CA ILE A 29 8.90 -3.18 -4.62
C ILE A 29 8.87 -4.66 -4.98
N SER A 30 9.80 -5.43 -4.42
CA SER A 30 9.91 -6.85 -4.72
C SER A 30 8.90 -7.69 -3.91
N GLU A 31 8.65 -8.90 -4.38
CA GLU A 31 7.85 -9.87 -3.65
C GLU A 31 8.43 -10.14 -2.26
N GLY A 32 9.77 -10.17 -2.16
CA GLY A 32 10.44 -10.39 -0.88
C GLY A 32 10.15 -9.31 0.16
N THR A 33 9.69 -8.13 -0.28
CA THR A 33 9.31 -7.05 0.62
C THR A 33 7.81 -7.06 0.90
N VAL A 34 6.99 -7.27 -0.14
CA VAL A 34 5.54 -7.17 -0.02
C VAL A 34 4.94 -8.27 0.84
N TYR A 35 5.34 -9.53 0.63
CA TYR A 35 4.72 -10.64 1.36
C TYR A 35 4.95 -10.59 2.87
N PRO A 36 6.15 -10.29 3.37
CA PRO A 36 6.33 -10.10 4.81
C PRO A 36 5.51 -8.96 5.38
N LEU A 37 5.35 -7.85 4.62
CA LEU A 37 4.51 -6.74 5.05
C LEU A 37 3.04 -7.13 5.12
N LEU A 38 2.54 -7.88 4.14
CA LEU A 38 1.17 -8.40 4.17
C LEU A 38 0.94 -9.28 5.39
N GLY A 39 1.91 -10.13 5.72
CA GLY A 39 1.83 -10.96 6.93
C GLY A 39 1.74 -10.14 8.19
N ARG A 40 2.51 -9.06 8.27
CA ARG A 40 2.49 -8.16 9.42
C ARG A 40 1.16 -7.42 9.53
N LEU A 41 0.65 -6.91 8.40
CA LEU A 41 -0.64 -6.22 8.37
C LEU A 41 -1.78 -7.14 8.76
N LYS A 42 -1.71 -8.42 8.36
CA LYS A 42 -2.70 -9.42 8.75
C LYS A 42 -2.63 -9.70 10.25
N ALA A 43 -1.43 -9.81 10.81
CA ALA A 43 -1.25 -10.01 12.25
C ALA A 43 -1.81 -8.85 13.06
N LEU A 44 -1.75 -7.63 12.52
CA LEU A 44 -2.31 -6.43 13.14
C LEU A 44 -3.81 -6.27 12.85
N GLU A 45 -4.39 -7.20 12.10
CA GLU A 45 -5.81 -7.19 11.72
C GLU A 45 -6.21 -5.97 10.88
N LEU A 46 -5.25 -5.41 10.14
CA LEU A 46 -5.51 -4.31 9.22
C LEU A 46 -5.91 -4.81 7.83
N VAL A 47 -5.51 -6.04 7.49
CA VAL A 47 -5.97 -6.73 6.30
C VAL A 47 -6.42 -8.12 6.67
N ARG A 48 -7.29 -8.68 5.84
CA ARG A 48 -7.70 -10.08 5.91
C ARG A 48 -7.36 -10.74 4.59
N SER A 49 -7.29 -12.06 4.59
CA SER A 49 -6.99 -12.80 3.36
C SER A 49 -7.98 -13.94 3.19
N GLU A 50 -8.19 -14.33 1.95
CA GLU A 50 -9.01 -15.47 1.60
C GLU A 50 -8.48 -16.14 0.34
N TRP A 51 -8.67 -17.45 0.25
CA TRP A 51 -8.33 -18.19 -0.94
C TRP A 51 -9.52 -18.17 -1.88
N VAL A 52 -9.28 -17.86 -3.16
CA VAL A 52 -10.32 -17.81 -4.18
C VAL A 52 -9.90 -18.70 -5.33
N GLU A 53 -10.79 -19.58 -5.76
CA GLU A 53 -10.57 -20.42 -6.94
C GLU A 53 -10.37 -19.52 -8.16
N SER A 54 -9.45 -19.93 -9.03
CA SER A 54 -9.20 -19.20 -10.27
C SER A 54 -9.34 -20.12 -11.46
N ASP A 55 -9.59 -19.52 -12.63
CA ASP A 55 -9.68 -20.26 -13.89
C ASP A 55 -8.35 -20.90 -14.29
N ALA A 56 -7.27 -20.47 -13.66
CA ALA A 56 -5.93 -21.00 -13.92
C ALA A 56 -5.68 -22.37 -13.27
N GLY A 57 -6.67 -22.90 -12.55
CA GLY A 57 -6.58 -24.24 -11.98
C GLY A 57 -6.02 -24.32 -10.57
N HIS A 58 -5.55 -23.22 -10.00
CA HIS A 58 -5.10 -23.19 -8.61
C HIS A 58 -5.63 -21.92 -7.93
N PRO A 59 -5.95 -22.02 -6.62
CA PRO A 59 -6.51 -20.90 -5.90
C PRO A 59 -5.48 -19.79 -5.73
N ARG A 60 -5.98 -18.55 -5.65
CA ARG A 60 -5.17 -17.37 -5.37
C ARG A 60 -5.58 -16.79 -4.04
N LYS A 61 -4.61 -16.29 -3.31
CA LYS A 61 -4.86 -15.65 -2.02
C LYS A 61 -5.08 -14.16 -2.22
N TYR A 62 -6.30 -13.72 -1.92
CA TYR A 62 -6.68 -12.32 -2.02
C TYR A 62 -6.59 -11.65 -0.66
N TYR A 63 -6.25 -10.39 -0.67
CA TYR A 63 -6.14 -9.55 0.53
C TYR A 63 -7.12 -8.39 0.41
N ALA A 64 -7.74 -8.04 1.52
CA ALA A 64 -8.67 -6.92 1.58
C ALA A 64 -8.50 -6.16 2.89
N LEU A 65 -8.86 -4.88 2.88
CA LEU A 65 -8.80 -4.08 4.10
C LEU A 65 -9.91 -4.50 5.06
N THR A 66 -9.59 -4.52 6.34
CA THR A 66 -10.59 -4.57 7.40
C THR A 66 -11.07 -3.14 7.68
N PRO A 67 -12.16 -2.96 8.45
CA PRO A 67 -12.54 -1.62 8.89
C PRO A 67 -11.41 -0.91 9.64
N ALA A 68 -10.67 -1.65 10.48
CA ALA A 68 -9.50 -1.10 11.17
C ALA A 68 -8.41 -0.68 10.18
N GLY A 69 -8.21 -1.46 9.10
CA GLY A 69 -7.26 -1.11 8.05
C GLY A 69 -7.64 0.17 7.32
N ARG A 70 -8.93 0.37 7.06
CA ARG A 70 -9.41 1.60 6.44
C ARG A 70 -9.18 2.82 7.33
N GLN A 71 -9.48 2.68 8.60
CA GLN A 71 -9.25 3.76 9.57
C GLN A 71 -7.76 4.10 9.65
N ARG A 72 -6.92 3.08 9.73
CA ARG A 72 -5.48 3.28 9.79
C ARG A 72 -4.94 3.94 8.52
N GLY A 73 -5.47 3.55 7.37
CA GLY A 73 -5.10 4.15 6.10
C GLY A 73 -5.41 5.64 6.05
N ARG A 74 -6.59 6.05 6.55
CA ARG A 74 -6.95 7.46 6.61
C ARG A 74 -6.02 8.25 7.52
N GLU A 75 -5.70 7.68 8.69
CA GLU A 75 -4.79 8.32 9.64
C GLU A 75 -3.40 8.50 9.03
N MET A 76 -2.89 7.48 8.38
CA MET A 76 -1.58 7.54 7.74
C MET A 76 -1.56 8.54 6.59
N ALA A 77 -2.63 8.59 5.79
CA ALA A 77 -2.72 9.55 4.70
C ALA A 77 -2.71 10.99 5.22
N ALA A 78 -3.43 11.25 6.32
CA ALA A 78 -3.46 12.58 6.93
C ALA A 78 -2.08 12.97 7.47
N MET A 79 -1.41 12.03 8.12
CA MET A 79 -0.06 12.24 8.65
C MET A 79 0.93 12.52 7.51
N TRP A 80 0.84 11.76 6.43
CA TRP A 80 1.70 11.95 5.27
C TRP A 80 1.48 13.32 4.63
N THR A 81 0.23 13.75 4.50
CA THR A 81 -0.09 15.05 3.93
C THR A 81 0.56 16.19 4.74
N ARG A 82 0.47 16.11 6.07
CA ARG A 82 1.10 17.10 6.93
C ARG A 82 2.63 17.07 6.82
N PHE A 83 3.20 15.87 6.83
CA PHE A 83 4.64 15.68 6.71
C PHE A 83 5.16 16.19 5.37
N SER A 84 4.53 15.80 4.27
CA SER A 84 4.98 16.19 2.94
C SER A 84 4.83 17.68 2.70
N SER A 85 3.78 18.31 3.24
CA SER A 85 3.63 19.77 3.16
C SER A 85 4.76 20.48 3.90
N SER A 86 5.14 19.96 5.07
CA SER A 86 6.27 20.51 5.81
C SER A 86 7.57 20.36 5.05
N MET A 87 7.78 19.18 4.46
CA MET A 87 8.97 18.93 3.67
C MET A 87 9.02 19.81 2.43
N ASP A 88 7.88 20.01 1.77
CA ASP A 88 7.81 20.88 0.60
C ASP A 88 8.29 22.31 0.94
N ARG A 89 7.87 22.82 2.10
CA ARG A 89 8.32 24.15 2.54
C ARG A 89 9.81 24.19 2.84
N LEU A 90 10.32 23.16 3.51
CA LEU A 90 11.74 23.07 3.83
C LEU A 90 12.61 22.95 2.58
N LEU A 91 12.15 22.19 1.60
CA LEU A 91 12.93 21.88 0.42
C LEU A 91 12.71 22.86 -0.73
N ALA A 92 11.77 23.80 -0.61
CA ALA A 92 11.46 24.74 -1.68
C ALA A 92 12.69 25.47 -2.23
N PRO A 93 13.63 25.98 -1.41
CA PRO A 93 14.81 26.64 -1.95
C PRO A 93 15.68 25.71 -2.78
N LEU A 94 15.78 24.43 -2.40
CA LEU A 94 16.56 23.45 -3.13
C LEU A 94 15.89 23.07 -4.44
N ALA A 95 14.57 22.91 -4.41
CA ALA A 95 13.79 22.54 -5.59
C ALA A 95 13.84 23.61 -6.68
N LYS A 96 14.04 24.90 -6.29
CA LYS A 96 14.17 26.00 -7.25
C LYS A 96 15.57 26.13 -7.80
N GLY A 97 16.52 25.30 -7.39
CA GLY A 97 17.89 25.37 -7.83
C GLY A 97 18.63 26.61 -7.34
N ASN A 98 18.23 27.18 -6.25
CA ASN A 98 18.81 28.39 -5.69
C ASN A 98 19.98 28.06 -4.78
N ARG A 99 21.07 27.72 -5.40
CA ARG A 99 22.32 27.49 -4.67
C ARG A 99 22.11 26.87 -3.29
#